data_e3322751515452b412b3caa5d263c2dd
#
_entry.id   e3322751515452b412b3caa5d263c2dd
#
_cell.length_a   1.000
_cell.length_b   1.000
_cell.length_c   1.000
_cell.angle_alpha   90.00
_cell.angle_beta   90.00
_cell.angle_gamma   90.00
#
_symmetry.space_group_name_H-M   'P 1'
#
loop_
_entity.id
_entity.type
_entity.pdbx_description
1 polymer ?
#
loop_
_entity_poly.entity_id
_entity_poly.type
_entity_poly.pdbx_seq_one_letter_code
_entity_poly.pdbx_strand_id
1 'polypeptide(L)'
;MRFRAFIDGAARGNPGPAGAGVYVSAEGDGPAEEHFEALGHTTNNVAEYRALLLALKRAVDRSASEVSIASDSLLLVQQILGRFRVKAPHLKPLHAKALELVKNFRRFAIAHVPREDNKKADRLANLGADASERDLAGKKFQLEP
;
A
#
# COMPACT_ATOMS: atom_id res chain seq x y z
N MET A 1 15.86 -11.06 9.81
CA MET A 1 15.16 -10.00 10.54
C MET A 1 13.70 -10.04 10.15
N ARG A 2 12.83 -9.84 11.12
CA ARG A 2 11.37 -9.83 10.91
C ARG A 2 10.89 -8.41 10.63
N PHE A 3 10.03 -8.29 9.65
CA PHE A 3 9.42 -7.02 9.26
C PHE A 3 7.90 -7.18 9.32
N ARG A 4 7.24 -6.32 10.07
CA ARG A 4 5.79 -6.34 10.18
C ARG A 4 5.23 -4.97 9.81
N ALA A 5 4.27 -4.93 8.89
CA ALA A 5 3.68 -3.68 8.45
C ALA A 5 2.18 -3.79 8.25
N PHE A 6 1.50 -2.67 8.46
CA PHE A 6 0.10 -2.44 8.16
C PHE A 6 0.03 -1.52 6.95
N ILE A 7 -0.81 -1.84 5.99
CA ILE A 7 -0.92 -1.09 4.74
C ILE A 7 -2.36 -0.66 4.50
N ASP A 8 -2.52 0.46 3.79
CA ASP A 8 -3.82 0.94 3.35
C ASP A 8 -3.68 1.81 2.10
N GLY A 9 -4.73 1.82 1.29
CA GLY A 9 -4.86 2.71 0.15
C GLY A 9 -6.17 3.48 0.26
N ALA A 10 -6.15 4.74 -0.15
CA ALA A 10 -7.34 5.58 -0.13
C ALA A 10 -7.46 6.34 -1.45
N ALA A 11 -8.67 6.41 -1.99
CA ALA A 11 -8.99 7.25 -3.15
C ALA A 11 -10.26 8.04 -2.83
N ARG A 12 -10.20 9.35 -2.99
CA ARG A 12 -11.34 10.26 -2.76
C ARG A 12 -12.14 10.39 -4.04
N GLY A 13 -13.27 9.67 -4.10
CA GLY A 13 -13.88 9.31 -5.36
C GLY A 13 -13.12 8.09 -5.94
N ASN A 14 -13.73 7.30 -6.77
CA ASN A 14 -13.11 6.09 -7.28
C ASN A 14 -13.30 6.00 -8.80
N PRO A 15 -12.39 6.59 -9.62
CA PRO A 15 -11.08 7.17 -9.24
C PRO A 15 -11.15 8.58 -8.64
N GLY A 16 -10.04 8.99 -8.04
CA GLY A 16 -9.88 10.31 -7.46
C GLY A 16 -8.49 10.51 -6.88
N PRO A 17 -8.26 11.65 -6.18
CA PRO A 17 -7.01 11.86 -5.46
C PRO A 17 -6.74 10.72 -4.49
N ALA A 18 -5.58 10.09 -4.59
CA ALA A 18 -5.31 8.85 -3.90
C ALA A 18 -3.98 8.88 -3.15
N GLY A 19 -3.88 8.03 -2.13
CA GLY A 19 -2.68 7.88 -1.33
C GLY A 19 -2.49 6.45 -0.87
N ALA A 20 -1.24 6.10 -0.62
CA ALA A 20 -0.84 4.84 -0.02
C ALA A 20 -0.22 5.12 1.35
N GLY A 21 -0.50 4.27 2.33
CA GLY A 21 0.04 4.38 3.67
C GLY A 21 0.63 3.06 4.14
N VAL A 22 1.76 3.16 4.85
CA VAL A 22 2.44 2.00 5.44
C VAL A 22 2.88 2.37 6.85
N TYR A 23 2.42 1.59 7.82
CA TYR A 23 2.92 1.67 9.18
C TYR A 23 3.79 0.43 9.46
N VAL A 24 5.09 0.64 9.65
CA VAL A 24 5.99 -0.44 10.03
C VAL A 24 5.99 -0.56 11.54
N SER A 25 5.59 -1.72 12.03
CA SER A 25 5.42 -1.97 13.46
C SER A 25 6.75 -2.30 14.14
N ALA A 26 6.95 -1.75 15.34
CA ALA A 26 8.07 -2.10 16.21
C ALA A 26 7.96 -3.52 16.79
N GLU A 27 6.81 -4.19 16.63
CA GLU A 27 6.63 -5.59 17.02
C GLU A 27 7.48 -6.54 16.14
N GLY A 28 7.90 -6.08 14.95
CA GLY A 28 8.96 -6.74 14.20
C GLY A 28 10.32 -6.38 14.77
N ASP A 29 11.37 -6.62 14.01
CA ASP A 29 12.74 -6.24 14.40
C ASP A 29 13.03 -4.84 13.86
N GLY A 30 13.45 -3.94 14.74
CA GLY A 30 13.79 -2.58 14.38
C GLY A 30 12.70 -1.57 14.78
N PRO A 31 12.94 -0.28 14.52
CA PRO A 31 12.05 0.79 14.95
C PRO A 31 10.76 0.83 14.14
N ALA A 32 9.72 1.41 14.73
CA ALA A 32 8.50 1.75 14.00
C ALA A 32 8.80 2.84 12.96
N GLU A 33 8.13 2.76 11.82
CA GLU A 33 8.25 3.76 10.75
C GLU A 33 6.88 4.09 10.19
N GLU A 34 6.73 5.31 9.72
CA GLU A 34 5.51 5.75 9.03
C GLU A 34 5.88 6.24 7.65
N HIS A 35 5.19 5.73 6.63
CA HIS A 35 5.40 6.13 5.25
C HIS A 35 4.06 6.42 4.58
N PHE A 36 4.02 7.43 3.75
CA PHE A 36 2.89 7.63 2.85
C PHE A 36 3.37 8.15 1.50
N GLU A 37 2.54 7.94 0.48
CA GLU A 37 2.85 8.34 -0.88
C GLU A 37 1.62 8.96 -1.53
N ALA A 38 1.80 10.11 -2.17
CA ALA A 38 0.77 10.71 -3.01
C ALA A 38 0.77 9.98 -4.35
N LEU A 39 -0.38 9.46 -4.77
CA LEU A 39 -0.50 8.65 -5.99
C LEU A 39 -1.13 9.40 -7.16
N GLY A 40 -1.53 10.66 -6.95
CA GLY A 40 -2.27 11.40 -7.95
C GLY A 40 -3.70 10.89 -8.07
N HIS A 41 -4.24 10.90 -9.27
CA HIS A 41 -5.61 10.50 -9.54
C HIS A 41 -5.63 9.02 -9.97
N THR A 42 -6.17 8.16 -9.15
CA THR A 42 -6.27 6.72 -9.46
C THR A 42 -7.37 6.04 -8.65
N THR A 43 -7.51 4.73 -8.80
CA THR A 43 -8.55 3.94 -8.14
C THR A 43 -8.12 3.46 -6.75
N ASN A 44 -9.09 3.07 -5.95
CA ASN A 44 -8.86 2.50 -4.64
C ASN A 44 -8.01 1.22 -4.72
N ASN A 45 -8.31 0.34 -5.67
CA ASN A 45 -7.56 -0.91 -5.82
C ASN A 45 -6.09 -0.67 -6.20
N VAL A 46 -5.82 0.30 -7.06
CA VAL A 46 -4.44 0.69 -7.38
C VAL A 46 -3.74 1.20 -6.13
N ALA A 47 -4.41 2.05 -5.34
CA ALA A 47 -3.84 2.58 -4.10
C ALA A 47 -3.48 1.46 -3.11
N GLU A 48 -4.33 0.45 -2.97
CA GLU A 48 -4.06 -0.72 -2.12
C GLU A 48 -2.81 -1.48 -2.58
N TYR A 49 -2.69 -1.74 -3.88
CA TYR A 49 -1.50 -2.40 -4.44
C TYR A 49 -0.24 -1.55 -4.26
N ARG A 50 -0.36 -0.23 -4.44
CA ARG A 50 0.79 0.67 -4.27
C ARG A 50 1.27 0.69 -2.81
N ALA A 51 0.36 0.61 -1.85
CA ALA A 51 0.72 0.49 -0.44
C ALA A 51 1.50 -0.81 -0.17
N LEU A 52 1.03 -1.93 -0.73
CA LEU A 52 1.75 -3.20 -0.63
C LEU A 52 3.15 -3.10 -1.22
N LEU A 53 3.28 -2.54 -2.42
CA LEU A 53 4.59 -2.40 -3.07
C LEU A 53 5.53 -1.52 -2.25
N LEU A 54 5.03 -0.43 -1.68
CA LEU A 54 5.82 0.45 -0.82
C LEU A 54 6.35 -0.32 0.40
N ALA A 55 5.49 -1.10 1.06
CA ALA A 55 5.88 -1.92 2.21
C ALA A 55 6.92 -2.98 1.83
N LEU A 56 6.71 -3.70 0.71
CA LEU A 56 7.61 -4.76 0.28
C LEU A 56 9.00 -4.20 -0.12
N LYS A 57 9.03 -3.05 -0.79
CA LYS A 57 10.30 -2.39 -1.12
C LYS A 57 11.04 -1.97 0.13
N ARG A 58 10.31 -1.45 1.14
CA ARG A 58 10.92 -1.07 2.40
C ARG A 58 11.49 -2.29 3.13
N ALA A 59 10.80 -3.41 3.08
CA ALA A 59 11.28 -4.67 3.68
C ALA A 59 12.56 -5.15 2.99
N VAL A 60 12.63 -5.06 1.66
CA VAL A 60 13.86 -5.38 0.92
C VAL A 60 15.01 -4.47 1.34
N ASP A 61 14.76 -3.17 1.43
CA ASP A 61 15.77 -2.19 1.83
C ASP A 61 16.33 -2.46 3.24
N ARG A 62 15.50 -2.99 4.12
CA ARG A 62 15.91 -3.37 5.48
C ARG A 62 16.48 -4.79 5.56
N SER A 63 16.65 -5.46 4.43
CA SER A 63 17.18 -6.83 4.38
C SER A 63 16.35 -7.83 5.21
N ALA A 64 15.04 -7.64 5.22
CA ALA A 64 14.14 -8.52 5.96
C ALA A 64 14.14 -9.93 5.35
N SER A 65 14.12 -10.94 6.21
CA SER A 65 13.99 -12.35 5.80
C SER A 65 12.59 -12.90 6.03
N GLU A 66 11.85 -12.35 7.00
CA GLU A 66 10.49 -12.73 7.32
C GLU A 66 9.62 -11.47 7.29
N VAL A 67 8.56 -11.50 6.47
CA VAL A 67 7.69 -10.34 6.25
C VAL A 67 6.25 -10.73 6.54
N SER A 68 5.58 -9.91 7.34
CA SER A 68 4.18 -10.07 7.68
C SER A 68 3.45 -8.77 7.37
N ILE A 69 2.44 -8.84 6.50
CA ILE A 69 1.65 -7.69 6.07
C ILE A 69 0.22 -7.85 6.54
N ALA A 70 -0.36 -6.79 7.08
CA ALA A 70 -1.78 -6.71 7.42
C ALA A 70 -2.47 -5.67 6.55
N SER A 71 -3.62 -6.01 6.00
CA SER A 71 -4.42 -5.14 5.14
C SER A 71 -5.89 -5.30 5.46
N ASP A 72 -6.66 -4.22 5.38
CA ASP A 72 -8.11 -4.30 5.50
C ASP A 72 -8.81 -4.51 4.14
N SER A 73 -8.07 -4.65 3.06
CA SER A 73 -8.61 -5.00 1.75
C SER A 73 -8.64 -6.51 1.58
N LEU A 74 -9.81 -7.10 1.75
CA LEU A 74 -9.99 -8.53 1.54
C LEU A 74 -9.63 -8.94 0.11
N LEU A 75 -10.00 -8.14 -0.87
CA LEU A 75 -9.70 -8.41 -2.28
C LEU A 75 -8.19 -8.53 -2.50
N LEU A 76 -7.40 -7.56 -2.01
CA LEU A 76 -5.95 -7.57 -2.15
C LEU A 76 -5.36 -8.84 -1.52
N VAL A 77 -5.75 -9.14 -0.28
CA VAL A 77 -5.24 -10.30 0.45
C VAL A 77 -5.53 -11.59 -0.33
N GLN A 78 -6.76 -11.76 -0.79
CA GLN A 78 -7.14 -12.97 -1.53
C GLN A 78 -6.44 -13.08 -2.88
N GLN A 79 -6.20 -11.97 -3.55
CA GLN A 79 -5.46 -11.97 -4.82
C GLN A 79 -3.99 -12.33 -4.61
N ILE A 80 -3.35 -11.80 -3.58
CA ILE A 80 -1.94 -12.11 -3.27
C ILE A 80 -1.79 -13.58 -2.83
N LEU A 81 -2.77 -14.11 -2.09
CA LEU A 81 -2.76 -15.52 -1.70
C LEU A 81 -3.10 -16.49 -2.85
N GLY A 82 -3.48 -15.95 -4.02
CA GLY A 82 -3.83 -16.76 -5.19
C GLY A 82 -5.22 -17.37 -5.13
N ARG A 83 -6.06 -16.96 -4.19
CA ARG A 83 -7.44 -17.46 -4.04
C ARG A 83 -8.43 -16.76 -4.96
N PHE A 84 -8.17 -15.48 -5.29
CA PHE A 84 -8.95 -14.69 -6.22
C PHE A 84 -8.08 -14.31 -7.40
N ARG A 85 -8.64 -14.40 -8.60
CA ARG A 85 -7.95 -14.02 -9.83
C ARG A 85 -7.91 -12.49 -9.98
N VAL A 86 -6.80 -11.98 -10.49
CA VAL A 86 -6.68 -10.58 -10.90
C VAL A 86 -7.19 -10.46 -12.32
N LYS A 87 -8.38 -9.88 -12.50
CA LYS A 87 -9.03 -9.75 -13.81
C LYS A 87 -8.75 -8.41 -14.47
N ALA A 88 -8.63 -7.33 -13.68
CA ALA A 88 -8.43 -5.99 -14.21
C ALA A 88 -7.05 -5.85 -14.84
N PRO A 89 -6.94 -5.50 -16.14
CA PRO A 89 -5.63 -5.41 -16.79
C PRO A 89 -4.66 -4.45 -16.13
N HIS A 90 -5.15 -3.34 -15.57
CA HIS A 90 -4.30 -2.34 -14.93
C HIS A 90 -3.74 -2.79 -13.57
N LEU A 91 -4.33 -3.81 -12.95
CA LEU A 91 -3.82 -4.38 -11.70
C LEU A 91 -2.82 -5.51 -11.93
N LYS A 92 -2.83 -6.15 -13.09
CA LYS A 92 -1.95 -7.30 -13.37
C LYS A 92 -0.47 -6.97 -13.21
N PRO A 93 0.06 -5.84 -13.73
CA PRO A 93 1.47 -5.51 -13.53
C PRO A 93 1.82 -5.26 -12.07
N LEU A 94 0.93 -4.65 -11.30
CA LEU A 94 1.14 -4.39 -9.87
C LEU A 94 1.16 -5.69 -9.09
N HIS A 95 0.25 -6.59 -9.38
CA HIS A 95 0.19 -7.93 -8.79
C HIS A 95 1.47 -8.72 -9.10
N ALA A 96 1.89 -8.73 -10.36
CA ALA A 96 3.11 -9.43 -10.78
C ALA A 96 4.34 -8.87 -10.06
N LYS A 97 4.44 -7.56 -9.91
CA LYS A 97 5.55 -6.91 -9.21
C LYS A 97 5.55 -7.26 -7.72
N ALA A 98 4.40 -7.31 -7.09
CA ALA A 98 4.29 -7.72 -5.69
C ALA A 98 4.78 -9.16 -5.49
N LEU A 99 4.33 -10.08 -6.33
CA LEU A 99 4.78 -11.48 -6.26
C LEU A 99 6.28 -11.63 -6.52
N GLU A 100 6.84 -10.79 -7.39
CA GLU A 100 8.28 -10.76 -7.65
C GLU A 100 9.06 -10.32 -6.40
N LEU A 101 8.60 -9.27 -5.72
CA LEU A 101 9.23 -8.78 -4.50
C LEU A 101 9.15 -9.80 -3.36
N VAL A 102 8.03 -10.52 -3.27
CA VAL A 102 7.83 -11.55 -2.22
C VAL A 102 8.90 -12.64 -2.29
N LYS A 103 9.44 -12.93 -3.48
CA LYS A 103 10.50 -13.93 -3.65
C LYS A 103 11.80 -13.59 -2.92
N ASN A 104 12.00 -12.33 -2.52
CA ASN A 104 13.17 -11.91 -1.75
C ASN A 104 13.16 -12.40 -0.31
N PHE A 105 12.03 -12.87 0.19
CA PHE A 105 11.88 -13.21 1.61
C PHE A 105 11.83 -14.71 1.80
N ARG A 106 12.44 -15.18 2.89
CA ARG A 106 12.36 -16.59 3.27
C ARG A 106 10.95 -16.98 3.67
N ARG A 107 10.27 -16.06 4.37
CA ARG A 107 8.87 -16.25 4.77
C ARG A 107 8.08 -14.98 4.48
N PHE A 108 6.90 -15.17 3.92
CA PHE A 108 5.98 -14.08 3.66
C PHE A 108 4.58 -14.49 4.10
N ALA A 109 3.92 -13.61 4.83
CA ALA A 109 2.53 -13.77 5.22
C ALA A 109 1.77 -12.47 4.98
N ILE A 110 0.54 -12.59 4.51
CA ILE A 110 -0.39 -11.47 4.40
C ILE A 110 -1.71 -11.90 5.00
N ALA A 111 -2.30 -11.04 5.82
CA ALA A 111 -3.53 -11.33 6.52
C ALA A 111 -4.50 -10.16 6.43
N HIS A 112 -5.79 -10.50 6.36
CA HIS A 112 -6.86 -9.51 6.42
C HIS A 112 -7.12 -9.13 7.88
N VAL A 113 -7.20 -7.83 8.14
CA VAL A 113 -7.57 -7.29 9.45
C VAL A 113 -8.78 -6.37 9.30
N PRO A 114 -9.62 -6.23 10.34
CA PRO A 114 -10.73 -5.28 10.27
C PRO A 114 -10.20 -3.84 10.17
N ARG A 115 -11.02 -2.96 9.60
CA ARG A 115 -10.65 -1.56 9.40
C ARG A 115 -10.27 -0.87 10.72
N GLU A 116 -10.98 -1.16 11.81
CA GLU A 116 -10.71 -0.59 13.13
C GLU A 116 -9.34 -0.99 13.69
N ASP A 117 -8.72 -2.05 13.17
CA ASP A 117 -7.38 -2.48 13.55
C ASP A 117 -6.30 -1.99 12.58
N ASN A 118 -6.67 -1.15 11.61
CA ASN A 118 -5.78 -0.63 10.58
C ASN A 118 -5.71 0.90 10.56
N LYS A 119 -5.99 1.54 11.68
CA LYS A 119 -6.15 3.01 11.76
C LYS A 119 -4.88 3.79 11.43
N LYS A 120 -3.71 3.29 11.82
CA LYS A 120 -2.45 3.97 11.54
C LYS A 120 -2.15 4.03 10.05
N ALA A 121 -2.32 2.91 9.35
CA ALA A 121 -2.14 2.88 7.90
C ALA A 121 -3.22 3.71 7.17
N ASP A 122 -4.45 3.68 7.65
CA ASP A 122 -5.55 4.50 7.11
C ASP A 122 -5.20 5.99 7.20
N ARG A 123 -4.72 6.45 8.35
CA ARG A 123 -4.30 7.84 8.54
C ARG A 123 -3.21 8.22 7.53
N LEU A 124 -2.22 7.34 7.34
CA LEU A 124 -1.12 7.59 6.42
C LEU A 124 -1.60 7.61 4.96
N ALA A 125 -2.49 6.71 4.58
CA ALA A 125 -3.08 6.71 3.24
C ALA A 125 -3.84 8.02 2.98
N ASN A 126 -4.55 8.53 3.98
CA ASN A 126 -5.26 9.80 3.87
C ASN A 126 -4.32 11.00 3.77
N LEU A 127 -3.16 10.97 4.44
CA LEU A 127 -2.13 11.99 4.24
C LEU A 127 -1.63 11.98 2.78
N GLY A 128 -1.46 10.81 2.19
CA GLY A 128 -1.11 10.68 0.79
C GLY A 128 -2.20 11.22 -0.14
N ALA A 129 -3.46 10.93 0.16
CA ALA A 129 -4.59 11.46 -0.61
C ALA A 129 -4.70 12.99 -0.48
N ASP A 130 -4.47 13.55 0.72
CA ASP A 130 -4.41 15.00 0.93
C ASP A 130 -3.32 15.63 0.05
N ALA A 131 -2.14 15.03 0.01
CA ALA A 131 -1.04 15.51 -0.83
C ALA A 131 -1.41 15.45 -2.31
N SER A 132 -2.08 14.38 -2.76
CA SER A 132 -2.56 14.27 -4.14
C SER A 132 -3.57 15.37 -4.49
N GLU A 133 -4.49 15.70 -3.58
CA GLU A 133 -5.44 16.79 -3.79
C GLU A 133 -4.74 18.13 -3.98
N ARG A 134 -3.74 18.42 -3.14
CA ARG A 134 -2.95 19.66 -3.24
C ARG A 134 -2.18 19.72 -4.56
N ASP A 135 -1.55 18.61 -4.96
CA ASP A 135 -0.77 18.53 -6.18
C ASP A 135 -1.66 18.72 -7.41
N LEU A 136 -2.84 18.09 -7.44
CA LEU A 136 -3.78 18.24 -8.55
C LEU A 136 -4.34 19.66 -8.61
N ALA A 137 -4.67 20.25 -7.47
CA ALA A 137 -5.13 21.64 -7.41
C ALA A 137 -4.05 22.59 -7.88
N GLY A 138 -2.78 22.38 -7.50
CA GLY A 138 -1.65 23.17 -7.93
C GLY A 138 -1.42 23.09 -9.43
N LYS A 139 -1.51 21.90 -10.01
CA LYS A 139 -1.39 21.72 -11.47
C LYS A 139 -2.52 22.42 -12.21
N LYS A 140 -3.74 22.30 -11.73
CA LYS A 140 -4.89 22.99 -12.34
C LYS A 140 -4.71 24.51 -12.31
N PHE A 141 -4.24 25.03 -11.19
CA PHE A 141 -3.96 26.45 -11.03
C PHE A 141 -2.87 26.93 -11.98
N GLN A 142 -1.81 26.14 -12.15
CA GLN A 142 -0.69 26.47 -13.03
C GLN A 142 -1.08 26.47 -14.51
N LEU A 143 -2.09 25.71 -14.90
CA LEU A 143 -2.55 25.62 -16.28
C LEU A 143 -3.48 26.79 -16.68
N GLU A 144 -3.96 27.55 -15.72
CA GLU A 144 -4.77 28.75 -16.00
C GLU A 144 -3.85 29.93 -16.34
N PRO A 145 -4.10 30.60 -17.47
CA PRO A 145 -3.33 31.77 -17.85
C PRO A 145 -3.49 32.97 -16.93
#